data_1239e386b1f0c23c6ecf0527e4d74c45
#
_entry.id   1239e386b1f0c23c6ecf0527e4d74c45
#
_cell.length_a   1.000
_cell.length_b   1.000
_cell.length_c   1.000
_cell.angle_alpha   90.00
_cell.angle_beta   90.00
_cell.angle_gamma   90.00
#
_symmetry.space_group_name_H-M   'P 1'
#
loop_
_entity.id
_entity.type
_entity.pdbx_description
1 polymer ?
#
loop_
_entity_poly.entity_id
_entity_poly.type
_entity_poly.pdbx_seq_one_letter_code
_entity_poly.pdbx_strand_id
1 'polypeptide(L)'
;MPLPDYPPEFWITAAIAIIMVGIAKAGFGGGVAVVATPLMALTIPVAEAAALLLPLLIVADIFSVNHYRTRFDRDNIRVMLPGAVLGVAIGGFFFGYFSDNERALQIGLGILALVFVAFQFTRSVLLGMLEKRQPHPVEGIVMGAVAGFTSTLAHAGGPPATMHLLPQKLPRDIFVGTTVIFFASVNLLKLIPYGALGLLRVGNLLTIAILAPLSFIGVRLGIYLNRHFTDLWFNRLVYTILLLTGIQLILGRNLISFLR
;
A
#
# COMPACT_ATOMS: atom_id res chain seq x y z
N MET A 1 -23.84 6.22 -17.77
CA MET A 1 -22.55 5.67 -18.21
C MET A 1 -22.66 4.15 -18.14
N PRO A 2 -22.32 3.40 -19.19
CA PRO A 2 -22.27 1.94 -19.10
C PRO A 2 -21.25 1.52 -18.05
N LEU A 3 -21.49 0.39 -17.39
CA LEU A 3 -20.51 -0.21 -16.47
C LEU A 3 -19.24 -0.49 -17.25
N PRO A 4 -18.05 -0.21 -16.67
CA PRO A 4 -16.79 -0.58 -17.28
C PRO A 4 -16.74 -2.08 -17.53
N ASP A 5 -16.27 -2.47 -18.71
CA ASP A 5 -16.24 -3.85 -19.18
C ASP A 5 -15.04 -4.61 -18.56
N TYR A 6 -15.10 -4.78 -17.23
CA TYR A 6 -14.11 -5.57 -16.49
C TYR A 6 -14.57 -7.02 -16.36
N PRO A 7 -13.65 -7.99 -16.40
CA PRO A 7 -13.98 -9.39 -16.20
C PRO A 7 -14.57 -9.61 -14.79
N PRO A 8 -15.46 -10.59 -14.60
CA PRO A 8 -16.10 -10.86 -13.31
C PRO A 8 -15.10 -11.05 -12.16
N GLU A 9 -13.95 -11.66 -12.46
CA GLU A 9 -12.86 -11.92 -11.50
C GLU A 9 -12.26 -10.61 -10.96
N PHE A 10 -12.25 -9.55 -11.76
CA PHE A 10 -11.80 -8.23 -11.32
C PHE A 10 -12.62 -7.70 -10.15
N TRP A 11 -13.94 -7.81 -10.19
CA TRP A 11 -14.79 -7.28 -9.14
C TRP A 11 -14.55 -7.99 -7.80
N ILE A 12 -14.29 -9.31 -7.84
CA ILE A 12 -13.97 -10.11 -6.66
C ILE A 12 -12.61 -9.72 -6.11
N THR A 13 -11.57 -9.67 -6.95
CA THR A 13 -10.22 -9.32 -6.53
C THR A 13 -10.14 -7.88 -6.04
N ALA A 14 -10.82 -6.94 -6.70
CA ALA A 14 -10.88 -5.54 -6.29
C ALA A 14 -11.61 -5.38 -4.95
N ALA A 15 -12.75 -6.04 -4.75
CA ALA A 15 -13.48 -5.98 -3.48
C ALA A 15 -12.62 -6.49 -2.31
N ILE A 16 -11.97 -7.64 -2.48
CA ILE A 16 -11.05 -8.21 -1.47
C ILE A 16 -9.89 -7.26 -1.22
N ALA A 17 -9.23 -6.76 -2.28
CA ALA A 17 -8.10 -5.85 -2.18
C ALA A 17 -8.45 -4.58 -1.39
N ILE A 18 -9.59 -3.95 -1.69
CA ILE A 18 -10.00 -2.69 -1.07
C ILE A 18 -10.38 -2.88 0.40
N ILE A 19 -11.11 -3.95 0.74
CA ILE A 19 -11.42 -4.28 2.14
C ILE A 19 -10.12 -4.54 2.90
N MET A 20 -9.20 -5.32 2.35
CA MET A 20 -7.91 -5.61 2.97
C MET A 20 -7.07 -4.34 3.19
N VAL A 21 -7.06 -3.43 2.21
CA VAL A 21 -6.39 -2.12 2.34
C VAL A 21 -7.00 -1.31 3.48
N GLY A 22 -8.31 -1.20 3.54
CA GLY A 22 -9.01 -0.46 4.60
C GLY A 22 -8.67 -1.03 5.99
N ILE A 23 -8.73 -2.35 6.14
CA ILE A 23 -8.35 -3.06 7.37
C ILE A 23 -6.88 -2.79 7.72
N ALA A 24 -5.98 -2.99 6.77
CA ALA A 24 -4.55 -2.79 6.97
C ALA A 24 -4.22 -1.36 7.40
N LYS A 25 -4.83 -0.39 6.72
CA LYS A 25 -4.53 1.03 6.88
C LYS A 25 -4.98 1.57 8.23
N ALA A 26 -6.21 1.28 8.62
CA ALA A 26 -6.80 1.79 9.86
C ALA A 26 -6.55 0.89 11.09
N GLY A 27 -6.21 -0.37 10.87
CA GLY A 27 -6.01 -1.34 11.94
C GLY A 27 -4.55 -1.65 12.25
N PHE A 28 -3.69 -1.68 11.22
CA PHE A 28 -2.33 -2.26 11.34
C PHE A 28 -1.23 -1.34 10.82
N GLY A 29 -1.51 -0.06 10.62
CA GLY A 29 -0.52 0.94 10.22
C GLY A 29 -0.07 0.86 8.75
N GLY A 30 -0.90 0.30 7.87
CA GLY A 30 -0.69 0.33 6.42
C GLY A 30 0.41 -0.58 5.87
N GLY A 31 1.23 -1.21 6.72
CA GLY A 31 2.33 -2.07 6.28
C GLY A 31 1.91 -3.30 5.47
N VAL A 32 0.66 -3.70 5.59
CA VAL A 32 0.04 -4.87 4.92
C VAL A 32 -0.82 -4.48 3.71
N ALA A 33 -1.00 -3.19 3.42
CA ALA A 33 -1.76 -2.72 2.26
C ALA A 33 -1.07 -3.04 0.92
N VAL A 34 0.19 -3.46 0.97
CA VAL A 34 1.03 -3.84 -0.17
C VAL A 34 0.42 -4.93 -1.07
N VAL A 35 -0.49 -5.75 -0.55
CA VAL A 35 -1.10 -6.85 -1.31
C VAL A 35 -2.11 -6.39 -2.37
N ALA A 36 -2.66 -5.18 -2.25
CA ALA A 36 -3.79 -4.75 -3.08
C ALA A 36 -3.42 -4.60 -4.56
N THR A 37 -2.29 -3.93 -4.87
CA THR A 37 -1.83 -3.76 -6.25
C THR A 37 -1.51 -5.10 -6.90
N PRO A 38 -0.70 -6.00 -6.31
CA PRO A 38 -0.46 -7.33 -6.86
C PRO A 38 -1.75 -8.14 -7.08
N LEU A 39 -2.69 -8.08 -6.15
CA LEU A 39 -3.95 -8.83 -6.26
C LEU A 39 -4.81 -8.33 -7.42
N MET A 40 -4.97 -7.02 -7.60
CA MET A 40 -5.69 -6.46 -8.73
C MET A 40 -4.94 -6.67 -10.05
N ALA A 41 -3.62 -6.62 -10.05
CA ALA A 41 -2.78 -6.85 -11.24
C ALA A 41 -2.85 -8.30 -11.78
N LEU A 42 -3.53 -9.22 -11.11
CA LEU A 42 -3.85 -10.54 -11.65
C LEU A 42 -4.96 -10.51 -12.71
N THR A 43 -5.78 -9.46 -12.71
CA THR A 43 -6.99 -9.38 -13.56
C THR A 43 -7.01 -8.19 -14.49
N ILE A 44 -6.23 -7.13 -14.19
CA ILE A 44 -6.11 -5.92 -15.01
C ILE A 44 -4.63 -5.48 -15.08
N PRO A 45 -4.24 -4.63 -16.05
CA PRO A 45 -2.88 -4.10 -16.14
C PRO A 45 -2.41 -3.42 -14.84
N VAL A 46 -1.11 -3.57 -14.52
CA VAL A 46 -0.50 -3.02 -13.28
C VAL A 46 -0.72 -1.51 -13.16
N ALA A 47 -0.52 -0.78 -14.27
CA ALA A 47 -0.71 0.67 -14.29
C ALA A 47 -2.16 1.05 -13.97
N GLU A 48 -3.13 0.30 -14.49
CA GLU A 48 -4.55 0.51 -14.25
C GLU A 48 -4.93 0.13 -12.81
N ALA A 49 -4.42 -0.98 -12.30
CA ALA A 49 -4.61 -1.37 -10.89
C ALA A 49 -4.11 -0.29 -9.93
N ALA A 50 -2.92 0.26 -10.18
CA ALA A 50 -2.38 1.34 -9.37
C ALA A 50 -3.21 2.63 -9.49
N ALA A 51 -3.68 2.96 -10.70
CA ALA A 51 -4.51 4.14 -10.94
C ALA A 51 -5.88 4.07 -10.26
N LEU A 52 -6.55 2.91 -10.30
CA LEU A 52 -7.83 2.68 -9.62
C LEU A 52 -7.69 2.69 -8.10
N LEU A 53 -6.61 2.14 -7.58
CA LEU A 53 -6.39 2.08 -6.13
C LEU A 53 -6.13 3.45 -5.51
N LEU A 54 -5.49 4.39 -6.20
CA LEU A 54 -5.14 5.69 -5.61
C LEU A 54 -6.34 6.48 -5.09
N PRO A 55 -7.42 6.71 -5.87
CA PRO A 55 -8.62 7.38 -5.37
C PRO A 55 -9.29 6.60 -4.21
N LEU A 56 -9.33 5.26 -4.29
CA LEU A 56 -9.90 4.41 -3.23
C LEU A 56 -9.09 4.48 -1.94
N LEU A 57 -7.76 4.59 -2.04
CA LEU A 57 -6.87 4.86 -0.91
C LEU A 57 -7.13 6.23 -0.29
N ILE A 58 -7.37 7.26 -1.10
CA ILE A 58 -7.71 8.60 -0.62
C ILE A 58 -9.07 8.59 0.11
N VAL A 59 -10.05 7.85 -0.41
CA VAL A 59 -11.33 7.65 0.30
C VAL A 59 -11.09 6.98 1.68
N ALA A 60 -10.29 5.91 1.72
CA ALA A 60 -9.92 5.27 2.98
C ALA A 60 -9.15 6.22 3.91
N ASP A 61 -8.30 7.12 3.35
CA ASP A 61 -7.57 8.13 4.11
C ASP A 61 -8.50 9.13 4.78
N ILE A 62 -9.53 9.62 4.09
CA ILE A 62 -10.50 10.57 4.65
C ILE A 62 -11.09 10.02 5.95
N PHE A 63 -11.52 8.75 5.94
CA PHE A 63 -12.10 8.12 7.14
C PHE A 63 -11.06 7.83 8.21
N SER A 64 -9.86 7.36 7.82
CA SER A 64 -8.79 7.02 8.76
C SER A 64 -8.20 8.27 9.41
N VAL A 65 -7.92 9.31 8.64
CA VAL A 65 -7.42 10.61 9.12
C VAL A 65 -8.42 11.23 10.10
N ASN A 66 -9.72 11.21 9.77
CA ASN A 66 -10.73 11.72 10.71
C ASN A 66 -10.71 11.02 12.06
N HIS A 67 -10.41 9.72 12.09
CA HIS A 67 -10.29 8.95 13.34
C HIS A 67 -8.99 9.24 14.10
N TYR A 68 -7.85 9.38 13.41
CA TYR A 68 -6.51 9.49 14.00
C TYR A 68 -5.94 10.92 14.01
N ARG A 69 -6.67 11.96 13.61
CA ARG A 69 -6.20 13.35 13.42
C ARG A 69 -5.50 13.97 14.63
N THR A 70 -5.78 13.49 15.83
CA THR A 70 -5.18 13.97 17.08
C THR A 70 -4.19 12.98 17.71
N ARG A 71 -3.97 11.81 17.08
CA ARG A 71 -3.20 10.70 17.63
C ARG A 71 -2.10 10.28 16.66
N PHE A 72 -1.11 11.16 16.47
CA PHE A 72 0.05 10.88 15.61
C PHE A 72 1.28 11.62 16.09
N ASP A 73 2.45 11.13 15.73
CA ASP A 73 3.73 11.74 16.04
C ASP A 73 4.12 12.73 14.94
N ARG A 74 4.19 14.02 15.30
CA ARG A 74 4.49 15.10 14.37
C ARG A 74 5.94 15.12 13.91
N ASP A 75 6.87 14.70 14.76
CA ASP A 75 8.28 14.78 14.47
C ASP A 75 8.66 13.71 13.44
N ASN A 76 8.09 12.52 13.55
CA ASN A 76 8.22 11.49 12.52
C ASN A 76 7.66 11.94 11.17
N ILE A 77 6.49 12.61 11.14
CA ILE A 77 5.95 13.16 9.90
C ILE A 77 6.90 14.21 9.30
N ARG A 78 7.41 15.13 10.10
CA ARG A 78 8.36 16.18 9.64
C ARG A 78 9.64 15.61 9.05
N VAL A 79 10.11 14.50 9.60
CA VAL A 79 11.35 13.85 9.14
C VAL A 79 11.11 13.00 7.90
N MET A 80 10.04 12.20 7.86
CA MET A 80 9.79 11.27 6.77
C MET A 80 9.21 11.93 5.50
N LEU A 81 8.38 12.98 5.66
CA LEU A 81 7.64 13.55 4.53
C LEU A 81 8.53 14.20 3.47
N PRO A 82 9.61 14.96 3.80
CA PRO A 82 10.53 15.48 2.78
C PRO A 82 11.16 14.37 1.93
N GLY A 83 11.57 13.27 2.56
CA GLY A 83 12.05 12.09 1.85
C GLY A 83 10.97 11.51 0.94
N ALA A 84 9.74 11.40 1.43
CA ALA A 84 8.63 10.86 0.65
C ALA A 84 8.31 11.69 -0.59
N VAL A 85 8.42 13.02 -0.53
CA VAL A 85 8.27 13.91 -1.70
C VAL A 85 9.28 13.54 -2.78
N LEU A 86 10.56 13.38 -2.42
CA LEU A 86 11.62 12.94 -3.35
C LEU A 86 11.32 11.54 -3.90
N GLY A 87 10.93 10.62 -3.02
CA GLY A 87 10.58 9.25 -3.42
C GLY A 87 9.40 9.19 -4.38
N VAL A 88 8.35 9.98 -4.16
CA VAL A 88 7.19 10.09 -5.06
C VAL A 88 7.59 10.65 -6.42
N ALA A 89 8.44 11.69 -6.45
CA ALA A 89 8.91 12.28 -7.71
C ALA A 89 9.74 11.27 -8.53
N ILE A 90 10.70 10.59 -7.89
CA ILE A 90 11.52 9.55 -8.53
C ILE A 90 10.64 8.38 -8.97
N GLY A 91 9.72 7.92 -8.10
CA GLY A 91 8.79 6.85 -8.40
C GLY A 91 7.86 7.16 -9.58
N GLY A 92 7.40 8.41 -9.69
CA GLY A 92 6.59 8.87 -10.82
C GLY A 92 7.37 8.84 -12.14
N PHE A 93 8.63 9.28 -12.11
CA PHE A 93 9.51 9.19 -13.28
C PHE A 93 9.73 7.75 -13.73
N PHE A 94 10.07 6.84 -12.79
CA PHE A 94 10.24 5.43 -13.10
C PHE A 94 8.95 4.77 -13.56
N PHE A 95 7.82 5.08 -12.94
CA PHE A 95 6.53 4.55 -13.34
C PHE A 95 6.20 4.95 -14.78
N GLY A 96 6.41 6.23 -15.15
CA GLY A 96 6.22 6.72 -16.52
C GLY A 96 7.13 6.04 -17.52
N TYR A 97 8.40 5.81 -17.17
CA TYR A 97 9.36 5.12 -18.05
C TYR A 97 8.97 3.66 -18.36
N PHE A 98 8.38 2.96 -17.37
CA PHE A 98 7.97 1.56 -17.51
C PHE A 98 6.50 1.37 -17.84
N SER A 99 5.68 2.44 -17.91
CA SER A 99 4.23 2.35 -18.11
C SER A 99 3.82 1.65 -19.41
N ASP A 100 4.65 1.76 -20.46
CA ASP A 100 4.42 1.13 -21.75
C ASP A 100 4.86 -0.34 -21.79
N ASN A 101 5.52 -0.83 -20.73
CA ASN A 101 6.00 -2.21 -20.66
C ASN A 101 5.32 -2.96 -19.49
N GLU A 102 4.11 -3.46 -19.76
CA GLU A 102 3.31 -4.20 -18.76
C GLU A 102 4.11 -5.35 -18.13
N ARG A 103 4.93 -6.07 -18.93
CA ARG A 103 5.72 -7.18 -18.41
C ARG A 103 6.80 -6.74 -17.43
N ALA A 104 7.45 -5.60 -17.69
CA ALA A 104 8.43 -5.03 -16.77
C ALA A 104 7.76 -4.59 -15.47
N LEU A 105 6.58 -3.98 -15.54
CA LEU A 105 5.80 -3.60 -14.35
C LEU A 105 5.37 -4.83 -13.54
N GLN A 106 4.89 -5.90 -14.19
CA GLN A 106 4.51 -7.14 -13.50
C GLN A 106 5.69 -7.78 -12.78
N ILE A 107 6.85 -7.90 -13.44
CA ILE A 107 8.06 -8.44 -12.84
C ILE A 107 8.52 -7.55 -11.67
N GLY A 108 8.58 -6.23 -11.88
CA GLY A 108 8.95 -5.28 -10.84
C GLY A 108 8.04 -5.34 -9.61
N LEU A 109 6.73 -5.41 -9.84
CA LEU A 109 5.72 -5.55 -8.78
C LEU A 109 5.86 -6.91 -8.05
N GLY A 110 6.10 -7.99 -8.79
CA GLY A 110 6.33 -9.32 -8.23
C GLY A 110 7.60 -9.38 -7.39
N ILE A 111 8.70 -8.78 -7.85
CA ILE A 111 9.96 -8.67 -7.08
C ILE A 111 9.72 -7.87 -5.79
N LEU A 112 9.05 -6.72 -5.87
CA LEU A 112 8.69 -5.92 -4.69
C LEU A 112 7.88 -6.74 -3.68
N ALA A 113 6.88 -7.50 -4.17
CA ALA A 113 6.06 -8.37 -3.33
C ALA A 113 6.92 -9.42 -2.59
N LEU A 114 7.83 -10.09 -3.30
CA LEU A 114 8.72 -11.09 -2.70
C LEU A 114 9.74 -10.49 -1.73
N VAL A 115 10.29 -9.31 -2.04
CA VAL A 115 11.17 -8.57 -1.11
C VAL A 115 10.43 -8.23 0.18
N PHE A 116 9.17 -7.84 0.12
CA PHE A 116 8.39 -7.56 1.32
C PHE A 116 8.01 -8.80 2.11
N VAL A 117 7.75 -9.92 1.44
CA VAL A 117 7.59 -11.21 2.11
C VAL A 117 8.88 -11.60 2.84
N ALA A 118 10.04 -11.53 2.17
CA ALA A 118 11.34 -11.80 2.76
C ALA A 118 11.63 -10.86 3.97
N PHE A 119 11.33 -9.56 3.83
CA PHE A 119 11.42 -8.61 4.93
C PHE A 119 10.56 -9.03 6.13
N GLN A 120 9.34 -9.49 5.91
CA GLN A 120 8.47 -9.92 7.00
C GLN A 120 9.01 -11.14 7.75
N PHE A 121 9.62 -12.10 7.05
CA PHE A 121 10.25 -13.26 7.69
C PHE A 121 11.50 -12.88 8.50
N THR A 122 12.27 -11.89 8.03
CA THR A 122 13.48 -11.42 8.71
C THR A 122 13.20 -10.29 9.71
N ARG A 123 11.99 -9.76 9.73
CA ARG A 123 11.60 -8.58 10.51
C ARG A 123 11.94 -8.70 12.00
N SER A 124 11.66 -9.84 12.63
CA SER A 124 11.92 -10.03 14.07
C SER A 124 13.41 -9.95 14.39
N VAL A 125 14.26 -10.50 13.52
CA VAL A 125 15.73 -10.45 13.66
C VAL A 125 16.23 -9.03 13.42
N LEU A 126 15.79 -8.39 12.34
CA LEU A 126 16.16 -7.02 11.99
C LEU A 126 15.75 -6.03 13.09
N LEU A 127 14.51 -6.13 13.59
CA LEU A 127 14.03 -5.26 14.66
C LEU A 127 14.78 -5.51 15.99
N GLY A 128 15.10 -6.77 16.30
CA GLY A 128 15.95 -7.09 17.47
C GLY A 128 17.32 -6.41 17.41
N MET A 129 17.91 -6.30 16.22
CA MET A 129 19.16 -5.56 16.01
C MET A 129 18.98 -4.04 16.11
N LEU A 130 17.81 -3.52 15.76
CA LEU A 130 17.49 -2.09 15.76
C LEU A 130 16.93 -1.61 17.11
N GLU A 131 16.46 -2.51 17.97
CA GLU A 131 15.75 -2.19 19.23
C GLU A 131 16.55 -1.34 20.22
N LYS A 132 17.88 -1.34 20.11
CA LYS A 132 18.80 -0.55 20.97
C LYS A 132 19.21 0.79 20.34
N ARG A 133 18.72 1.09 19.13
CA ARG A 133 19.14 2.27 18.36
C ARG A 133 18.01 3.29 18.32
N GLN A 134 18.30 4.51 18.73
CA GLN A 134 17.40 5.63 18.45
C GLN A 134 17.45 5.96 16.96
N PRO A 135 16.31 6.04 16.25
CA PRO A 135 16.30 6.36 14.82
C PRO A 135 16.90 7.73 14.57
N HIS A 136 17.89 7.80 13.69
CA HIS A 136 18.47 9.08 13.28
C HIS A 136 17.55 9.79 12.27
N PRO A 137 17.44 11.14 12.30
CA PRO A 137 16.61 11.88 11.33
C PRO A 137 16.90 11.54 9.87
N VAL A 138 18.19 11.34 9.50
CA VAL A 138 18.59 10.91 8.15
C VAL A 138 17.96 9.59 7.75
N GLU A 139 17.87 8.63 8.69
CA GLU A 139 17.21 7.34 8.45
C GLU A 139 15.72 7.54 8.13
N GLY A 140 15.05 8.44 8.85
CA GLY A 140 13.64 8.77 8.59
C GLY A 140 13.44 9.41 7.20
N ILE A 141 14.35 10.29 6.77
CA ILE A 141 14.33 10.86 5.41
C ILE A 141 14.51 9.76 4.36
N VAL A 142 15.50 8.87 4.53
CA VAL A 142 15.78 7.76 3.61
C VAL A 142 14.60 6.79 3.56
N MET A 143 14.07 6.37 4.72
CA MET A 143 12.91 5.47 4.77
C MET A 143 11.65 6.14 4.23
N GLY A 144 11.48 7.44 4.44
CA GLY A 144 10.44 8.24 3.80
C GLY A 144 10.56 8.21 2.27
N ALA A 145 11.77 8.39 1.73
CA ALA A 145 12.01 8.35 0.29
C ALA A 145 11.73 6.96 -0.30
N VAL A 146 12.21 5.90 0.33
CA VAL A 146 11.92 4.53 -0.10
C VAL A 146 10.42 4.24 0.00
N ALA A 147 9.73 4.70 1.06
CA ALA A 147 8.30 4.54 1.22
C ALA A 147 7.51 5.31 0.13
N GLY A 148 7.90 6.54 -0.17
CA GLY A 148 7.30 7.34 -1.26
C GLY A 148 7.47 6.68 -2.62
N PHE A 149 8.69 6.23 -2.94
CA PHE A 149 9.03 5.54 -4.17
C PHE A 149 8.21 4.25 -4.34
N THR A 150 8.30 3.33 -3.38
CA THR A 150 7.58 2.04 -3.45
C THR A 150 6.06 2.22 -3.38
N SER A 151 5.57 3.25 -2.67
CA SER A 151 4.16 3.62 -2.67
C SER A 151 3.69 4.11 -4.03
N THR A 152 4.52 4.85 -4.78
CA THR A 152 4.16 5.33 -6.12
C THR A 152 4.11 4.20 -7.13
N LEU A 153 5.03 3.25 -7.06
CA LEU A 153 5.07 2.12 -7.99
C LEU A 153 3.94 1.09 -7.72
N ALA A 154 3.67 0.80 -6.46
CA ALA A 154 2.88 -0.38 -6.10
C ALA A 154 1.98 -0.22 -4.85
N HIS A 155 1.78 1.01 -4.37
CA HIS A 155 1.14 1.30 -3.07
C HIS A 155 1.79 0.54 -1.88
N ALA A 156 3.09 0.30 -1.98
CA ALA A 156 3.85 -0.62 -1.14
C ALA A 156 4.82 0.09 -0.17
N GLY A 157 4.50 1.32 0.26
CA GLY A 157 5.34 2.11 1.16
C GLY A 157 5.35 1.65 2.62
N GLY A 158 4.45 0.73 3.00
CA GLY A 158 4.28 0.31 4.40
C GLY A 158 5.52 -0.27 5.07
N PRO A 159 6.21 -1.25 4.49
CA PRO A 159 7.40 -1.84 5.08
C PRO A 159 8.52 -0.82 5.39
N PRO A 160 8.95 0.06 4.47
CA PRO A 160 9.95 1.07 4.80
C PRO A 160 9.53 2.02 5.93
N ALA A 161 8.28 2.48 5.92
CA ALA A 161 7.74 3.31 7.00
C ALA A 161 7.77 2.57 8.35
N THR A 162 7.41 1.29 8.35
CA THR A 162 7.44 0.42 9.54
C THR A 162 8.87 0.22 10.05
N MET A 163 9.86 0.09 9.17
CA MET A 163 11.27 -0.04 9.57
C MET A 163 11.76 1.16 10.38
N HIS A 164 11.31 2.36 10.06
CA HIS A 164 11.64 3.56 10.81
C HIS A 164 10.83 3.73 12.10
N LEU A 165 9.52 3.47 12.03
CA LEU A 165 8.61 3.78 13.14
C LEU A 165 8.61 2.70 14.24
N LEU A 166 8.76 1.42 13.87
CA LEU A 166 8.55 0.32 14.81
C LEU A 166 9.62 0.23 15.91
N PRO A 167 10.93 0.49 15.65
CA PRO A 167 11.96 0.50 16.71
C PRO A 167 11.71 1.54 17.79
N GLN A 168 10.93 2.58 17.49
CA GLN A 168 10.62 3.68 18.42
C GLN A 168 9.62 3.28 19.51
N LYS A 169 9.01 2.09 19.42
CA LYS A 169 8.05 1.56 20.41
C LYS A 169 6.90 2.53 20.73
N LEU A 170 6.43 3.28 19.73
CA LEU A 170 5.30 4.18 19.88
C LEU A 170 4.06 3.42 20.38
N PRO A 171 3.21 4.05 21.22
CA PRO A 171 1.90 3.50 21.52
C PRO A 171 1.16 3.13 20.23
N ARG A 172 0.40 2.02 20.25
CA ARG A 172 -0.20 1.45 19.04
C ARG A 172 -1.05 2.44 18.24
N ASP A 173 -1.85 3.24 18.91
CA ASP A 173 -2.72 4.25 18.28
C ASP A 173 -1.90 5.43 17.69
N ILE A 174 -0.79 5.82 18.33
CA ILE A 174 0.14 6.81 17.78
C ILE A 174 0.88 6.25 16.56
N PHE A 175 1.36 4.99 16.62
CA PHE A 175 2.00 4.32 15.48
C PHE A 175 1.05 4.27 14.27
N VAL A 176 -0.18 3.77 14.46
CA VAL A 176 -1.18 3.69 13.39
C VAL A 176 -1.55 5.08 12.89
N GLY A 177 -1.79 6.02 13.79
CA GLY A 177 -2.11 7.39 13.40
C GLY A 177 -1.00 8.07 12.61
N THR A 178 0.27 7.87 13.00
CA THR A 178 1.43 8.41 12.26
C THR A 178 1.50 7.82 10.86
N THR A 179 1.33 6.51 10.69
CA THR A 179 1.31 5.88 9.37
C THR A 179 0.12 6.34 8.53
N VAL A 180 -1.06 6.51 9.13
CA VAL A 180 -2.26 7.04 8.45
C VAL A 180 -2.00 8.44 7.91
N ILE A 181 -1.52 9.38 8.74
CA ILE A 181 -1.22 10.77 8.31
C ILE A 181 -0.12 10.78 7.25
N PHE A 182 0.95 9.99 7.44
CA PHE A 182 2.03 9.89 6.47
C PHE A 182 1.53 9.41 5.10
N PHE A 183 0.79 8.30 5.05
CA PHE A 183 0.31 7.76 3.78
C PHE A 183 -0.82 8.57 3.15
N ALA A 184 -1.65 9.25 3.93
CA ALA A 184 -2.59 10.23 3.40
C ALA A 184 -1.85 11.33 2.64
N SER A 185 -0.78 11.88 3.24
CA SER A 185 0.07 12.88 2.58
C SER A 185 0.73 12.33 1.32
N VAL A 186 1.30 11.12 1.38
CA VAL A 186 1.92 10.46 0.21
C VAL A 186 0.89 10.21 -0.90
N ASN A 187 -0.33 9.78 -0.58
CA ASN A 187 -1.38 9.55 -1.58
C ASN A 187 -1.83 10.84 -2.26
N LEU A 188 -1.91 11.95 -1.53
CA LEU A 188 -2.18 13.26 -2.12
C LEU A 188 -1.03 13.72 -3.03
N LEU A 189 0.22 13.53 -2.61
CA LEU A 189 1.40 13.85 -3.43
C LEU A 189 1.42 13.06 -4.74
N LYS A 190 1.01 11.78 -4.72
CA LYS A 190 0.94 10.92 -5.92
C LYS A 190 -0.07 11.39 -6.96
N LEU A 191 -1.06 12.20 -6.59
CA LEU A 191 -1.98 12.80 -7.57
C LEU A 191 -1.24 13.59 -8.64
N ILE A 192 -0.09 14.20 -8.30
CA ILE A 192 0.71 14.99 -9.24
C ILE A 192 1.30 14.10 -10.34
N PRO A 193 2.16 13.11 -10.07
CA PRO A 193 2.70 12.26 -11.13
C PRO A 193 1.63 11.42 -11.82
N TYR A 194 0.61 10.91 -11.12
CA TYR A 194 -0.46 10.13 -11.74
C TYR A 194 -1.33 10.97 -12.69
N GLY A 195 -1.59 12.24 -12.32
CA GLY A 195 -2.26 13.19 -13.20
C GLY A 195 -1.43 13.54 -14.43
N ALA A 196 -0.12 13.82 -14.25
CA ALA A 196 0.81 14.13 -15.34
C ALA A 196 0.98 12.97 -16.33
N LEU A 197 0.92 11.73 -15.85
CA LEU A 197 0.99 10.51 -16.68
C LEU A 197 -0.36 10.13 -17.30
N GLY A 198 -1.45 10.89 -17.06
CA GLY A 198 -2.77 10.59 -17.61
C GLY A 198 -3.40 9.30 -17.06
N LEU A 199 -2.93 8.81 -15.91
CA LEU A 199 -3.42 7.57 -15.30
C LEU A 199 -4.80 7.77 -14.64
N LEU A 200 -5.12 8.99 -14.22
CA LEU A 200 -6.40 9.33 -13.58
C LEU A 200 -7.48 9.59 -14.66
N ARG A 201 -8.04 8.51 -15.20
CA ARG A 201 -9.05 8.59 -16.27
C ARG A 201 -10.45 8.80 -15.71
N VAL A 202 -11.22 9.72 -16.32
CA VAL A 202 -12.62 9.99 -15.95
C VAL A 202 -13.51 8.74 -16.10
N GLY A 203 -13.21 7.83 -17.04
CA GLY A 203 -13.92 6.56 -17.23
C GLY A 203 -13.91 5.65 -16.01
N ASN A 204 -12.92 5.78 -15.13
CA ASN A 204 -12.79 4.96 -13.92
C ASN A 204 -13.65 5.45 -12.74
N LEU A 205 -14.27 6.64 -12.84
CA LEU A 205 -15.06 7.23 -11.75
C LEU A 205 -16.23 6.35 -11.31
N LEU A 206 -16.88 5.67 -12.23
CA LEU A 206 -18.01 4.78 -11.89
C LEU A 206 -17.51 3.56 -11.11
N THR A 207 -16.42 2.94 -11.54
CA THR A 207 -15.77 1.83 -10.82
C THR A 207 -15.34 2.26 -9.42
N ILE A 208 -14.73 3.44 -9.30
CA ILE A 208 -14.33 4.02 -8.01
C ILE A 208 -15.56 4.23 -7.12
N ALA A 209 -16.64 4.79 -7.65
CA ALA A 209 -17.86 5.04 -6.90
C ALA A 209 -18.53 3.76 -6.38
N ILE A 210 -18.52 2.68 -7.19
CA ILE A 210 -19.04 1.35 -6.79
C ILE A 210 -18.19 0.73 -5.69
N LEU A 211 -16.87 0.87 -5.78
CA LEU A 211 -15.93 0.25 -4.86
C LEU A 211 -15.65 1.10 -3.60
N ALA A 212 -15.90 2.41 -3.63
CA ALA A 212 -15.64 3.32 -2.51
C ALA A 212 -16.33 2.93 -1.18
N PRO A 213 -17.58 2.43 -1.15
CA PRO A 213 -18.21 1.95 0.07
C PRO A 213 -17.41 0.84 0.77
N LEU A 214 -16.72 -0.02 0.00
CA LEU A 214 -15.89 -1.08 0.54
C LEU A 214 -14.67 -0.54 1.29
N SER A 215 -14.12 0.61 0.87
CA SER A 215 -13.06 1.31 1.61
C SER A 215 -13.54 1.73 3.01
N PHE A 216 -14.75 2.25 3.12
CA PHE A 216 -15.35 2.61 4.41
C PHE A 216 -15.56 1.37 5.30
N ILE A 217 -16.11 0.29 4.74
CA ILE A 217 -16.30 -0.98 5.46
C ILE A 217 -14.95 -1.49 5.96
N GLY A 218 -13.93 -1.52 5.09
CA GLY A 218 -12.59 -1.96 5.44
C GLY A 218 -11.97 -1.14 6.56
N VAL A 219 -12.08 0.20 6.51
CA VAL A 219 -11.59 1.10 7.56
C VAL A 219 -12.30 0.84 8.91
N ARG A 220 -13.62 0.71 8.90
CA ARG A 220 -14.39 0.41 10.12
C ARG A 220 -13.99 -0.94 10.73
N LEU A 221 -13.86 -1.96 9.89
CA LEU A 221 -13.38 -3.27 10.32
C LEU A 221 -11.95 -3.18 10.87
N GLY A 222 -11.07 -2.42 10.22
CA GLY A 222 -9.69 -2.22 10.67
C GLY A 222 -9.60 -1.57 12.05
N ILE A 223 -10.37 -0.52 12.30
CA ILE A 223 -10.45 0.13 13.62
C ILE A 223 -10.97 -0.84 14.68
N TYR A 224 -12.00 -1.63 14.35
CA TYR A 224 -12.56 -2.62 15.26
C TYR A 224 -11.53 -3.73 15.57
N LEU A 225 -10.90 -4.30 14.53
CA LEU A 225 -9.91 -5.38 14.66
C LEU A 225 -8.66 -4.90 15.43
N ASN A 226 -8.24 -3.66 15.25
CA ASN A 226 -7.12 -3.07 15.98
C ASN A 226 -7.29 -3.19 17.50
N ARG A 227 -8.53 -3.09 18.00
CA ARG A 227 -8.85 -3.13 19.42
C ARG A 227 -9.00 -4.55 19.98
N HIS A 228 -9.32 -5.54 19.13
CA HIS A 228 -9.78 -6.86 19.60
C HIS A 228 -8.87 -8.01 19.17
N PHE A 229 -8.01 -7.82 18.15
CA PHE A 229 -7.22 -8.90 17.57
C PHE A 229 -5.73 -8.57 17.51
N THR A 230 -4.91 -9.64 17.49
CA THR A 230 -3.47 -9.54 17.29
C THR A 230 -3.12 -9.48 15.80
N ASP A 231 -2.02 -8.83 15.49
CA ASP A 231 -1.54 -8.62 14.11
C ASP A 231 -1.13 -9.94 13.40
N LEU A 232 -0.86 -11.01 14.16
CA LEU A 232 -0.24 -12.22 13.63
C LEU A 232 -1.07 -12.94 12.57
N TRP A 233 -2.37 -13.13 12.83
CA TRP A 233 -3.25 -13.84 11.91
C TRP A 233 -3.43 -13.07 10.59
N PHE A 234 -3.74 -11.78 10.70
CA PHE A 234 -3.95 -10.92 9.54
C PHE A 234 -2.69 -10.82 8.69
N ASN A 235 -1.53 -10.64 9.33
CA ASN A 235 -0.25 -10.61 8.64
C ASN A 235 0.04 -11.92 7.89
N ARG A 236 -0.18 -13.08 8.51
CA ARG A 236 0.02 -14.38 7.84
C ARG A 236 -0.82 -14.50 6.57
N LEU A 237 -2.11 -14.16 6.66
CA LEU A 237 -3.01 -14.19 5.50
C LEU A 237 -2.48 -13.28 4.37
N VAL A 238 -2.19 -12.02 4.68
CA VAL A 238 -1.74 -11.04 3.70
C VAL A 238 -0.42 -11.46 3.04
N TYR A 239 0.58 -11.89 3.81
CA TYR A 239 1.86 -12.28 3.24
C TYR A 239 1.80 -13.61 2.48
N THR A 240 0.89 -14.51 2.82
CA THR A 240 0.62 -15.69 1.99
C THR A 240 0.05 -15.29 0.63
N ILE A 241 -0.96 -14.42 0.61
CA ILE A 241 -1.52 -13.90 -0.65
C ILE A 241 -0.44 -13.16 -1.45
N LEU A 242 0.36 -12.31 -0.78
CA LEU A 242 1.42 -11.54 -1.41
C LEU A 242 2.51 -12.45 -2.03
N LEU A 243 2.87 -13.54 -1.36
CA LEU A 243 3.81 -14.53 -1.88
C LEU A 243 3.28 -15.18 -3.18
N LEU A 244 2.04 -15.65 -3.14
CA LEU A 244 1.42 -16.33 -4.28
C LEU A 244 1.25 -15.37 -5.47
N THR A 245 0.73 -14.16 -5.22
CA THR A 245 0.55 -13.15 -6.28
C THR A 245 1.88 -12.66 -6.84
N GLY A 246 2.90 -12.49 -5.99
CA GLY A 246 4.25 -12.09 -6.42
C GLY A 246 4.89 -13.13 -7.34
N ILE A 247 4.81 -14.41 -6.98
CA ILE A 247 5.29 -15.53 -7.82
C ILE A 247 4.52 -15.55 -9.15
N GLN A 248 3.20 -15.43 -9.11
CA GLN A 248 2.36 -15.45 -10.31
C GLN A 248 2.71 -14.32 -11.27
N LEU A 249 2.91 -13.09 -10.77
CA LEU A 249 3.30 -11.95 -11.58
C LEU A 249 4.67 -12.14 -12.26
N ILE A 250 5.63 -12.72 -11.55
CA ILE A 250 6.96 -13.02 -12.12
C ILE A 250 6.88 -14.11 -13.18
N LEU A 251 6.15 -15.18 -12.92
CA LEU A 251 6.03 -16.29 -13.88
C LEU A 251 5.19 -15.92 -15.11
N GLY A 252 4.28 -14.95 -14.99
CA GLY A 252 3.36 -14.55 -16.07
C GLY A 252 2.36 -15.65 -16.45
N ARG A 253 2.13 -16.62 -15.58
CA ARG A 253 1.21 -17.75 -15.77
C ARG A 253 0.17 -17.74 -14.68
N ASN A 254 -1.08 -17.97 -15.02
CA ASN A 254 -2.14 -18.15 -14.03
C ASN A 254 -1.90 -19.44 -13.25
N LEU A 255 -1.41 -19.35 -12.01
CA LEU A 255 -1.26 -20.51 -11.11
C LEU A 255 -2.59 -21.26 -10.91
N ILE A 256 -3.71 -20.57 -11.04
CA ILE A 256 -5.06 -21.14 -10.96
C ILE A 256 -5.35 -22.08 -12.14
N SER A 257 -4.70 -21.91 -13.29
CA SER A 257 -4.87 -22.81 -14.43
C SER A 257 -4.20 -24.17 -14.24
N PHE A 258 -3.32 -24.32 -13.25
CA PHE A 258 -2.71 -25.61 -12.89
C PHE A 258 -3.59 -26.45 -11.94
N LEU A 259 -4.64 -25.86 -11.39
CA LEU A 259 -5.58 -26.53 -10.48
C LEU A 259 -6.87 -27.00 -11.19
N ARG A 260 -6.94 -26.76 -12.51
CA ARG A 260 -7.97 -27.30 -13.41
C ARG A 260 -7.36 -28.35 -14.33
#